data_c25a0c5f6c273c549412cfa9d5c65464
#
_entry.id   c25a0c5f6c273c549412cfa9d5c65464
#
_cell.length_a   1.000
_cell.length_b   1.000
_cell.length_c   1.000
_cell.angle_alpha   90.00
_cell.angle_beta   90.00
_cell.angle_gamma   90.00
#
_symmetry.space_group_name_H-M   'P 1'
#
loop_
_entity.id
_entity.type
_entity.pdbx_description
1 polymer ?
#
loop_
_entity_poly.entity_id
_entity_poly.type
_entity_poly.pdbx_seq_one_letter_code
_entity_poly.pdbx_strand_id
1 'polypeptide(L)'
;MSVFTKAINEIDRKKSTMPLLCMNIAFMLEGEAKNSAKWTDRTGNARQGITGTSLGGGNQYIVRLGHGVDYGTVLEEGSAPHVIRPRNAKALFWNGASHPVMKVQHPGTKGTNSLESTVSKNMPKIGKLVEGHWSK
;
A
#
# COMPACT_ATOMS: atom_id res chain seq x y z
N MET A 1 36.90 21.75 -16.99
CA MET A 1 35.96 20.60 -16.88
C MET A 1 35.24 20.44 -18.22
N SER A 2 35.28 19.26 -18.78
CA SER A 2 34.65 18.99 -20.08
C SER A 2 33.10 19.01 -19.95
N VAL A 3 32.40 19.16 -21.07
CA VAL A 3 30.93 19.08 -21.12
C VAL A 3 30.43 17.73 -20.60
N PHE A 4 31.15 16.65 -20.95
CA PHE A 4 30.81 15.31 -20.49
C PHE A 4 30.97 15.16 -18.98
N THR A 5 32.00 15.70 -18.39
CA THR A 5 32.21 15.66 -16.93
C THR A 5 31.11 16.43 -16.21
N LYS A 6 30.70 17.59 -16.73
CA LYS A 6 29.60 18.37 -16.18
C LYS A 6 28.30 17.60 -16.25
N ALA A 7 28.01 16.96 -17.39
CA ALA A 7 26.81 16.14 -17.57
C ALA A 7 26.77 14.95 -16.61
N ILE A 8 27.87 14.25 -16.44
CA ILE A 8 27.99 13.12 -15.51
C ILE A 8 27.77 13.59 -14.07
N ASN A 9 28.39 14.69 -13.66
CA ASN A 9 28.22 15.24 -12.31
C ASN A 9 26.78 15.65 -12.05
N GLU A 10 26.10 16.21 -13.05
CA GLU A 10 24.69 16.60 -12.92
C GLU A 10 23.78 15.36 -12.77
N ILE A 11 24.03 14.32 -13.54
CA ILE A 11 23.30 13.04 -13.41
C ILE A 11 23.53 12.45 -12.02
N ASP A 12 24.77 12.40 -11.55
CA ASP A 12 25.10 11.86 -10.23
C ASP A 12 24.44 12.66 -9.10
N ARG A 13 24.41 13.99 -9.24
CA ARG A 13 23.71 14.85 -8.29
C ARG A 13 22.21 14.54 -8.23
N LYS A 14 21.58 14.38 -9.38
CA LYS A 14 20.15 14.03 -9.46
C LYS A 14 19.86 12.63 -8.93
N LYS A 15 20.73 11.67 -9.21
CA LYS A 15 20.62 10.32 -8.62
C LYS A 15 20.74 10.37 -7.09
N SER A 16 21.64 11.17 -6.55
CA SER A 16 21.84 11.26 -5.10
C SER A 16 20.65 11.86 -4.36
N THR A 17 19.82 12.65 -5.02
CA THR A 17 18.62 13.27 -4.44
C THR A 17 17.32 12.51 -4.73
N MET A 18 17.35 11.51 -5.61
CA MET A 18 16.18 10.65 -5.89
C MET A 18 15.60 9.95 -4.65
N PRO A 19 16.41 9.42 -3.71
CA PRO A 19 15.86 8.79 -2.52
C PRO A 19 14.92 9.70 -1.72
N LEU A 20 15.22 10.98 -1.62
CA LEU A 20 14.36 11.94 -0.93
C LEU A 20 13.03 12.12 -1.67
N LEU A 21 13.07 12.27 -2.99
CA LEU A 21 11.85 12.34 -3.81
C LEU A 21 10.99 11.08 -3.64
N CYS A 22 11.61 9.89 -3.70
CA CYS A 22 10.90 8.63 -3.54
C CYS A 22 10.27 8.50 -2.15
N MET A 23 10.94 8.95 -1.10
CA MET A 23 10.40 8.97 0.25
C MET A 23 9.19 9.90 0.35
N ASN A 24 9.27 11.08 -0.26
CA ASN A 24 8.13 12.01 -0.30
C ASN A 24 6.93 11.44 -1.06
N ILE A 25 7.18 10.75 -2.18
CA ILE A 25 6.12 10.06 -2.93
C ILE A 25 5.50 8.94 -2.07
N ALA A 26 6.32 8.16 -1.37
CA ALA A 26 5.85 7.09 -0.49
C ALA A 26 4.92 7.64 0.60
N PHE A 27 5.30 8.73 1.26
CA PHE A 27 4.47 9.37 2.30
C PHE A 27 3.19 9.97 1.73
N MET A 28 3.25 10.57 0.55
CA MET A 28 2.07 11.08 -0.14
C MET A 28 1.08 9.95 -0.42
N LEU A 29 1.54 8.84 -0.97
CA LEU A 29 0.70 7.67 -1.27
C LEU A 29 0.11 7.06 0.00
N GLU A 30 0.90 6.95 1.07
CA GLU A 30 0.42 6.47 2.37
C GLU A 30 -0.72 7.34 2.89
N GLY A 31 -0.55 8.66 2.89
CA GLY A 31 -1.58 9.60 3.35
C GLY A 31 -2.85 9.51 2.52
N GLU A 32 -2.73 9.46 1.20
CA GLU A 32 -3.90 9.34 0.31
C GLU A 32 -4.59 7.99 0.46
N ALA A 33 -3.83 6.90 0.59
CA ALA A 33 -4.39 5.57 0.80
C ALA A 33 -5.18 5.50 2.11
N LYS A 34 -4.67 6.10 3.18
CA LYS A 34 -5.37 6.18 4.47
C LYS A 34 -6.66 6.99 4.37
N ASN A 35 -6.63 8.12 3.65
CA ASN A 35 -7.80 8.99 3.49
C ASN A 35 -8.87 8.39 2.57
N SER A 36 -8.48 7.61 1.58
CA SER A 36 -9.37 7.06 0.56
C SER A 36 -9.68 5.57 0.72
N ALA A 37 -9.30 4.97 1.84
CA ALA A 37 -9.56 3.56 2.11
C ALA A 37 -11.05 3.23 2.00
N LYS A 38 -11.36 2.16 1.26
CA LYS A 38 -12.73 1.82 0.82
C LYS A 38 -13.49 0.91 1.79
N TRP A 39 -13.01 0.73 2.99
CA TRP A 39 -13.66 -0.06 4.02
C TRP A 39 -14.05 0.79 5.23
N THR A 40 -14.97 0.27 6.03
CA THR A 40 -15.40 0.90 7.29
C THR A 40 -14.47 0.43 8.41
N ASP A 41 -13.88 1.37 9.12
CA ASP A 41 -13.03 1.05 10.26
C ASP A 41 -13.85 0.54 11.44
N ARG A 42 -13.38 -0.54 12.07
CA ARG A 42 -13.87 -1.00 13.37
C ARG A 42 -12.93 -0.57 14.49
N THR A 43 -11.63 -0.80 14.30
CA THR A 43 -10.58 -0.43 15.25
C THR A 43 -9.63 0.64 14.69
N GLY A 44 -9.65 0.87 13.38
CA GLY A 44 -8.71 1.74 12.68
C GLY A 44 -7.36 1.09 12.38
N ASN A 45 -7.10 -0.14 12.83
CA ASN A 45 -5.81 -0.80 12.67
C ASN A 45 -5.43 -1.02 11.21
N ALA A 46 -6.39 -1.43 10.38
CA ALA A 46 -6.12 -1.65 8.95
C ALA A 46 -5.68 -0.37 8.25
N ARG A 47 -6.38 0.73 8.50
CA ARG A 47 -6.07 2.03 7.93
C ARG A 47 -4.73 2.56 8.44
N GLN A 48 -4.49 2.50 9.74
CA GLN A 48 -3.23 2.94 10.35
C GLN A 48 -2.05 2.07 9.93
N GLY A 49 -2.28 0.79 9.63
CA GLY A 49 -1.26 -0.13 9.17
C GLY A 49 -0.83 0.05 7.71
N ILE A 50 -1.51 0.90 6.94
CA ILE A 50 -1.04 1.22 5.59
C ILE A 50 0.28 1.99 5.69
N THR A 51 1.30 1.51 4.98
CA THR A 51 2.62 2.13 4.99
C THR A 51 3.15 2.33 3.58
N GLY A 52 3.75 3.50 3.38
CA GLY A 52 4.53 3.81 2.18
C GLY A 52 6.02 3.75 2.51
N THR A 53 6.78 3.03 1.71
CA THR A 53 8.23 2.89 1.87
C THR A 53 8.93 3.11 0.55
N SER A 54 10.19 3.51 0.62
CA SER A 54 11.05 3.65 -0.55
C SER A 54 12.36 2.93 -0.33
N LEU A 55 12.91 2.36 -1.40
CA LEU A 55 14.20 1.68 -1.39
C LEU A 55 14.86 1.79 -2.77
N GLY A 56 16.12 1.34 -2.84
CA GLY A 56 16.88 1.38 -4.07
C GLY A 56 17.99 2.42 -4.04
N GLY A 57 18.68 2.52 -5.16
CA GLY A 57 19.79 3.44 -5.37
C GLY A 57 20.44 3.17 -6.71
N GLY A 58 21.40 4.01 -7.08
CA GLY A 58 22.07 3.89 -8.39
C GLY A 58 21.10 4.13 -9.54
N ASN A 59 20.70 3.07 -10.21
CA ASN A 59 19.84 3.13 -11.39
C ASN A 59 18.40 2.65 -11.16
N GLN A 60 18.06 2.26 -9.93
CA GLN A 60 16.73 1.75 -9.64
C GLN A 60 16.20 2.27 -8.30
N TYR A 61 15.01 2.81 -8.32
CA TYR A 61 14.32 3.33 -7.15
C TYR A 61 12.92 2.73 -7.09
N ILE A 62 12.52 2.26 -5.92
CA ILE A 62 11.25 1.56 -5.71
C ILE A 62 10.48 2.28 -4.62
N VAL A 63 9.22 2.60 -4.89
CA VAL A 63 8.25 3.06 -3.89
C VAL A 63 7.23 1.96 -3.71
N ARG A 64 6.96 1.59 -2.46
CA ARG A 64 6.00 0.55 -2.10
C ARG A 64 4.92 1.11 -1.22
N LEU A 65 3.70 0.68 -1.47
CA LEU A 65 2.54 0.92 -0.63
C LEU A 65 2.00 -0.44 -0.20
N GLY A 66 1.83 -0.65 1.09
CA GLY A 66 1.44 -1.96 1.60
C GLY A 66 0.60 -1.91 2.86
N HIS A 67 -0.04 -3.03 3.17
CA HIS A 67 -0.74 -3.25 4.42
C HIS A 67 0.21 -3.79 5.49
N GLY A 68 0.09 -3.26 6.71
CA GLY A 68 0.81 -3.75 7.88
C GLY A 68 0.01 -4.72 8.75
N VAL A 69 -1.17 -5.14 8.30
CA VAL A 69 -2.03 -6.10 9.03
C VAL A 69 -2.14 -7.41 8.26
N ASP A 70 -2.30 -8.51 8.98
CA ASP A 70 -2.35 -9.85 8.38
C ASP A 70 -3.52 -10.05 7.42
N TYR A 71 -4.63 -9.40 7.67
CA TYR A 71 -5.82 -9.46 6.81
C TYR A 71 -5.83 -8.43 5.68
N GLY A 72 -4.73 -7.70 5.50
CA GLY A 72 -4.62 -6.68 4.44
C GLY A 72 -4.83 -7.23 3.04
N THR A 73 -4.33 -8.42 2.76
CA THR A 73 -4.53 -9.09 1.47
C THR A 73 -6.02 -9.35 1.20
N VAL A 74 -6.77 -9.76 2.23
CA VAL A 74 -8.21 -10.00 2.09
C VAL A 74 -8.96 -8.69 1.84
N LEU A 75 -8.56 -7.59 2.47
CA LEU A 75 -9.14 -6.28 2.20
C LEU A 75 -8.89 -5.84 0.75
N GLU A 76 -7.71 -6.09 0.23
CA GLU A 76 -7.30 -5.66 -1.11
C GLU A 76 -7.87 -6.57 -2.20
N GLU A 77 -7.65 -7.87 -2.11
CA GLU A 77 -7.98 -8.86 -3.12
C GLU A 77 -9.29 -9.59 -2.89
N GLY A 78 -9.76 -9.59 -1.64
CA GLY A 78 -10.92 -10.36 -1.23
C GLY A 78 -10.58 -11.80 -0.89
N SER A 79 -11.61 -12.59 -0.66
CA SER A 79 -11.50 -14.02 -0.38
C SER A 79 -12.64 -14.80 -1.05
N ALA A 80 -12.32 -16.02 -1.47
CA ALA A 80 -13.33 -16.94 -2.00
C ALA A 80 -14.27 -17.44 -0.88
N PRO A 81 -15.47 -17.94 -1.21
CA PRO A 81 -16.33 -18.62 -0.24
C PRO A 81 -15.57 -19.77 0.44
N HIS A 82 -15.72 -19.88 1.76
CA HIS A 82 -15.01 -20.89 2.55
C HIS A 82 -15.77 -21.23 3.83
N VAL A 83 -15.35 -22.32 4.47
CA VAL A 83 -15.90 -22.77 5.74
C VAL A 83 -14.98 -22.31 6.86
N ILE A 84 -15.54 -21.67 7.88
CA ILE A 84 -14.83 -21.27 9.09
C ILE A 84 -15.16 -22.28 10.20
N ARG A 85 -14.12 -22.81 10.85
CA ARG A 85 -14.20 -23.71 12.00
C ARG A 85 -13.43 -23.15 13.19
N PRO A 86 -13.83 -23.44 14.44
CA PRO A 86 -13.07 -22.99 15.60
C PRO A 86 -11.69 -23.66 15.63
N ARG A 87 -10.66 -22.91 16.02
CA ARG A 87 -9.28 -23.42 16.17
C ARG A 87 -8.95 -23.71 17.61
N ASN A 88 -9.19 -22.74 18.49
CA ASN A 88 -8.79 -22.78 19.90
C ASN A 88 -9.99 -22.80 20.86
N ALA A 89 -11.19 -22.82 20.34
CA ALA A 89 -12.45 -22.85 21.09
C ALA A 89 -13.30 -24.05 20.69
N LYS A 90 -14.26 -24.41 21.51
CA LYS A 90 -15.18 -25.52 21.20
C LYS A 90 -16.21 -25.15 20.13
N ALA A 91 -16.51 -23.87 19.98
CA ALA A 91 -17.49 -23.36 19.02
C ALA A 91 -17.16 -21.93 18.64
N LEU A 92 -17.79 -21.46 17.54
CA LEU A 92 -17.74 -20.10 17.08
C LEU A 92 -18.92 -19.31 17.65
N PHE A 93 -18.64 -18.09 18.13
CA PHE A 93 -19.66 -17.14 18.57
C PHE A 93 -19.21 -15.72 18.24
N TRP A 94 -20.13 -14.90 17.76
CA TRP A 94 -19.88 -13.49 17.47
C TRP A 94 -21.10 -12.66 17.81
N ASN A 95 -20.92 -11.35 17.92
CA ASN A 95 -22.02 -10.43 18.20
C ASN A 95 -23.05 -10.50 17.05
N GLY A 96 -24.28 -10.84 17.39
CA GLY A 96 -25.36 -11.07 16.43
C GLY A 96 -25.64 -12.54 16.11
N ALA A 97 -24.79 -13.47 16.58
CA ALA A 97 -25.10 -14.89 16.49
C ALA A 97 -26.18 -15.27 17.51
N SER A 98 -27.15 -16.09 17.10
CA SER A 98 -28.23 -16.55 17.98
C SER A 98 -27.75 -17.61 19.00
N HIS A 99 -26.71 -18.39 18.64
CA HIS A 99 -26.14 -19.43 19.47
C HIS A 99 -24.74 -19.79 18.94
N PRO A 100 -23.88 -20.44 19.75
CA PRO A 100 -22.61 -20.96 19.29
C PRO A 100 -22.77 -22.03 18.21
N VAL A 101 -21.90 -22.00 17.19
CA VAL A 101 -21.92 -22.93 16.05
C VAL A 101 -20.58 -23.58 15.85
N MET A 102 -20.57 -24.80 15.28
CA MET A 102 -19.35 -25.56 15.02
C MET A 102 -18.69 -25.19 13.70
N LYS A 103 -19.42 -24.59 12.79
CA LYS A 103 -18.91 -24.14 11.50
C LYS A 103 -19.80 -23.04 10.92
N VAL A 104 -19.20 -22.20 10.08
CA VAL A 104 -19.92 -21.17 9.33
C VAL A 104 -19.51 -21.27 7.87
N GLN A 105 -20.49 -21.26 6.98
CA GLN A 105 -20.28 -21.06 5.55
C GLN A 105 -20.11 -19.57 5.31
N HIS A 106 -18.86 -19.13 5.05
CA HIS A 106 -18.59 -17.74 4.75
C HIS A 106 -18.70 -17.52 3.24
N PRO A 107 -19.47 -16.52 2.77
CA PRO A 107 -19.70 -16.30 1.34
C PRO A 107 -18.49 -15.73 0.62
N GLY A 108 -17.40 -15.48 1.31
CA GLY A 108 -16.25 -14.76 0.79
C GLY A 108 -16.37 -13.27 1.03
N THR A 109 -15.32 -12.56 0.69
CA THR A 109 -15.23 -11.10 0.82
C THR A 109 -14.84 -10.52 -0.52
N LYS A 110 -15.54 -9.47 -0.96
CA LYS A 110 -15.17 -8.74 -2.16
C LYS A 110 -13.94 -7.86 -1.87
N GLY A 111 -12.91 -7.96 -2.69
CA GLY A 111 -11.73 -7.09 -2.60
C GLY A 111 -12.06 -5.64 -2.93
N THR A 112 -11.33 -4.72 -2.34
CA THR A 112 -11.54 -3.29 -2.52
C THR A 112 -10.60 -2.68 -3.55
N ASN A 113 -9.45 -3.30 -3.83
CA ASN A 113 -8.35 -2.76 -4.65
C ASN A 113 -8.00 -1.31 -4.23
N SER A 114 -8.03 -1.04 -2.94
CA SER A 114 -7.90 0.32 -2.40
C SER A 114 -6.51 0.88 -2.63
N LEU A 115 -5.46 0.10 -2.35
CA LEU A 115 -4.07 0.54 -2.56
C LEU A 115 -3.74 0.65 -4.04
N GLU A 116 -4.14 -0.32 -4.84
CA GLU A 116 -3.94 -0.29 -6.29
C GLU A 116 -4.60 0.92 -6.92
N SER A 117 -5.84 1.23 -6.51
CA SER A 117 -6.56 2.42 -6.99
C SER A 117 -5.84 3.72 -6.61
N THR A 118 -5.29 3.79 -5.39
CA THR A 118 -4.53 4.95 -4.94
C THR A 118 -3.29 5.17 -5.78
N VAL A 119 -2.52 4.11 -6.02
CA VAL A 119 -1.32 4.18 -6.87
C VAL A 119 -1.68 4.61 -8.30
N SER A 120 -2.66 3.93 -8.91
CA SER A 120 -3.07 4.20 -10.29
C SER A 120 -3.57 5.64 -10.48
N LYS A 121 -4.36 6.14 -9.55
CA LYS A 121 -4.87 7.51 -9.54
C LYS A 121 -3.74 8.55 -9.48
N ASN A 122 -2.66 8.25 -8.80
CA ASN A 122 -1.55 9.16 -8.58
C ASN A 122 -0.41 9.00 -9.59
N MET A 123 -0.45 8.02 -10.49
CA MET A 123 0.61 7.81 -11.48
C MET A 123 0.91 9.05 -12.33
N PRO A 124 -0.07 9.82 -12.83
CA PRO A 124 0.23 11.06 -13.56
C PRO A 124 0.98 12.09 -12.71
N LYS A 125 0.59 12.24 -11.45
CA LYS A 125 1.25 13.15 -10.51
C LYS A 125 2.67 12.70 -10.19
N ILE A 126 2.86 11.41 -9.96
CA ILE A 126 4.19 10.81 -9.72
C ILE A 126 5.09 11.04 -10.93
N GLY A 127 4.57 10.80 -12.13
CA GLY A 127 5.29 11.05 -13.37
C GLY A 127 5.78 12.50 -13.50
N LYS A 128 4.91 13.46 -13.18
CA LYS A 128 5.27 14.89 -13.19
C LYS A 128 6.33 15.24 -12.13
N LEU A 129 6.26 14.64 -10.95
CA LEU A 129 7.25 14.87 -9.90
C LEU A 129 8.64 14.35 -10.31
N VAL A 130 8.69 13.17 -10.89
CA VAL A 130 9.94 12.58 -11.39
C VAL A 130 10.49 13.40 -12.57
N GLU A 131 9.64 13.72 -13.53
CA GLU A 131 10.02 14.57 -14.68
C GLU A 131 10.57 15.92 -14.21
N GLY A 132 9.88 16.60 -13.29
CA GLY A 132 10.32 17.87 -12.71
C GLY A 132 11.66 17.77 -11.99
N HIS A 133 11.92 16.66 -11.31
CA HIS A 133 13.21 16.41 -10.66
C HIS A 133 14.37 16.35 -11.68
N TRP A 134 14.14 15.66 -12.80
CA TRP A 134 15.18 15.46 -13.82
C TRP A 134 15.33 16.62 -14.78
N SER A 135 14.34 17.48 -14.92
CA SER A 135 14.38 18.62 -15.84
C SER A 135 14.88 19.93 -15.23
N LYS A 136 15.20 19.97 -13.95
CA LYS A 136 15.75 21.17 -13.27
C LYS A 136 17.25 21.33 -13.46
#